data_e6da465085342b7a82879037746af9e2
#
_entry.id   e6da465085342b7a82879037746af9e2
#
_cell.length_a   1.000
_cell.length_b   1.000
_cell.length_c   1.000
_cell.angle_alpha   90.00
_cell.angle_beta   90.00
_cell.angle_gamma   90.00
#
_symmetry.space_group_name_H-M   'P 1'
#
loop_
_entity.id
_entity.type
_entity.pdbx_description
1 polymer ?
#
loop_
_entity_poly.entity_id
_entity_poly.type
_entity_poly.pdbx_seq_one_letter_code
_entity_poly.pdbx_strand_id
1 'polypeptide(L)'
;VRAVLIGFDTIEDSGNCVADIIAKGIVPAGMEIMDKPLIIATDNYAKAGYPRDVEALLIVELDGTTSEVDTLIDKVLDIAKMNKASYNRASKSDEERLRFWKGRKAAFTACGVLAPDYICMDGSIPRNKLADVLGYINKLSKKYKLDVANCFHAGDGNLHPLIMFDSNNPVEMKKAEDFGADILKYCVKVGGVLSGEHGIGVEKRELMCEMFNDNDIQPVSYTHLTLPTMIR
;
A
#
# COMPACT_ATOMS: atom_id res chain seq x y z
N VAL A 1 -6.21 23.17 0.53
CA VAL A 1 -5.89 21.74 0.29
C VAL A 1 -6.47 21.31 -1.04
N ARG A 2 -5.69 20.59 -1.86
CA ARG A 2 -6.15 20.01 -3.14
C ARG A 2 -5.56 18.61 -3.32
N ALA A 3 -6.28 17.75 -4.04
CA ALA A 3 -5.80 16.43 -4.39
C ALA A 3 -5.62 16.29 -5.90
N VAL A 4 -4.64 15.49 -6.30
CA VAL A 4 -4.37 15.15 -7.70
C VAL A 4 -4.49 13.65 -7.87
N LEU A 5 -5.27 13.20 -8.86
CA LEU A 5 -5.27 11.84 -9.36
C LEU A 5 -4.24 11.73 -10.48
N ILE A 6 -3.38 10.73 -10.43
CA ILE A 6 -2.36 10.47 -11.43
C ILE A 6 -2.43 8.99 -11.81
N GLY A 7 -2.66 8.70 -13.08
CA GLY A 7 -2.76 7.33 -13.60
C GLY A 7 -1.52 6.92 -14.36
N PHE A 8 -1.17 5.63 -14.27
CA PHE A 8 0.00 5.03 -14.90
C PHE A 8 -0.37 3.73 -15.61
N ASP A 9 0.33 3.44 -16.69
CA ASP A 9 0.15 2.21 -17.46
C ASP A 9 0.93 1.02 -16.86
N THR A 10 1.78 1.28 -15.86
CA THR A 10 2.46 0.26 -15.05
C THR A 10 2.46 0.65 -13.57
N ILE A 11 2.43 -0.34 -12.69
CA ILE A 11 2.48 -0.10 -11.26
C ILE A 11 3.87 0.36 -10.82
N GLU A 12 4.90 -0.08 -11.50
CA GLU A 12 6.30 0.31 -11.28
C GLU A 12 6.52 1.79 -11.53
N ASP A 13 5.97 2.37 -12.61
CA ASP A 13 6.08 3.80 -12.91
C ASP A 13 5.40 4.65 -11.82
N SER A 14 4.30 4.16 -11.22
CA SER A 14 3.67 4.84 -10.08
C SER A 14 4.56 4.84 -8.84
N GLY A 15 5.24 3.72 -8.55
CA GLY A 15 6.20 3.62 -7.45
C GLY A 15 7.42 4.52 -7.64
N ASN A 16 7.95 4.62 -8.86
CA ASN A 16 9.03 5.54 -9.20
C ASN A 16 8.60 7.00 -9.03
N CYS A 17 7.38 7.34 -9.44
CA CYS A 17 6.83 8.69 -9.26
C CYS A 17 6.76 9.08 -7.77
N VAL A 18 6.33 8.18 -6.89
CA VAL A 18 6.34 8.40 -5.44
C VAL A 18 7.74 8.69 -4.93
N ALA A 19 8.71 7.86 -5.31
CA ALA A 19 10.11 8.05 -4.91
C ALA A 19 10.66 9.41 -5.37
N ASP A 20 10.37 9.82 -6.60
CA ASP A 20 10.83 11.08 -7.16
C ASP A 20 10.16 12.30 -6.52
N ILE A 21 8.86 12.24 -6.18
CA ILE A 21 8.16 13.32 -5.44
C ILE A 21 8.88 13.57 -4.12
N ILE A 22 9.14 12.51 -3.36
CA ILE A 22 9.83 12.61 -2.07
C ILE A 22 11.29 13.07 -2.23
N ALA A 23 12.01 12.54 -3.23
CA ALA A 23 13.41 12.93 -3.50
C ALA A 23 13.56 14.41 -3.88
N LYS A 24 12.51 15.02 -4.45
CA LYS A 24 12.45 16.47 -4.73
C LYS A 24 12.07 17.33 -3.51
N GLY A 25 11.94 16.72 -2.33
CA GLY A 25 11.61 17.43 -1.09
C GLY A 25 10.13 17.84 -1.00
N ILE A 26 9.27 17.28 -1.83
CA ILE A 26 7.82 17.50 -1.72
C ILE A 26 7.28 16.51 -0.69
N VAL A 27 6.64 17.01 0.36
CA VAL A 27 6.01 16.22 1.42
C VAL A 27 4.51 16.45 1.33
N PRO A 28 3.75 15.57 0.63
CA PRO A 28 2.30 15.69 0.56
C PRO A 28 1.62 15.45 1.90
N ALA A 29 0.43 16.03 2.10
CA ALA A 29 -0.43 15.72 3.25
C ALA A 29 -0.95 14.27 3.22
N GLY A 30 -1.00 13.67 2.04
CA GLY A 30 -1.32 12.27 1.84
C GLY A 30 -0.91 11.79 0.44
N MET A 31 -0.43 10.56 0.35
CA MET A 31 -0.04 9.95 -0.92
C MET A 31 -0.35 8.45 -0.92
N GLU A 32 -1.28 8.05 -1.80
CA GLU A 32 -1.88 6.72 -1.80
C GLU A 32 -1.82 6.08 -3.18
N ILE A 33 -1.50 4.80 -3.25
CA ILE A 33 -1.54 4.02 -4.50
C ILE A 33 -2.64 2.96 -4.42
N MET A 34 -3.31 2.75 -5.56
CA MET A 34 -4.17 1.58 -5.82
C MET A 34 -3.85 1.01 -7.19
N ASP A 35 -3.91 -0.31 -7.31
CA ASP A 35 -3.81 -1.00 -8.60
C ASP A 35 -5.17 -1.16 -9.29
N LYS A 36 -5.15 -1.59 -10.55
CA LYS A 36 -6.34 -1.67 -11.41
C LYS A 36 -7.50 -2.49 -10.84
N PRO A 37 -7.30 -3.70 -10.25
CA PRO A 37 -8.41 -4.44 -9.64
C PRO A 37 -9.14 -3.60 -8.60
N LEU A 38 -8.38 -2.91 -7.76
CA LEU A 38 -8.94 -2.12 -6.67
C LEU A 38 -9.52 -0.77 -7.16
N ILE A 39 -8.92 -0.14 -8.18
CA ILE A 39 -9.48 1.04 -8.85
C ILE A 39 -10.90 0.75 -9.35
N ILE A 40 -11.06 -0.38 -10.06
CA ILE A 40 -12.37 -0.77 -10.64
C ILE A 40 -13.37 -1.10 -9.53
N ALA A 41 -12.97 -1.88 -8.52
CA ALA A 41 -13.84 -2.27 -7.42
C ALA A 41 -14.30 -1.04 -6.62
N THR A 42 -13.37 -0.14 -6.27
CA THR A 42 -13.68 1.09 -5.52
C THR A 42 -14.51 2.07 -6.30
N ASP A 43 -14.24 2.24 -7.61
CA ASP A 43 -15.05 3.15 -8.44
C ASP A 43 -16.48 2.62 -8.62
N ASN A 44 -16.65 1.30 -8.77
CA ASN A 44 -17.97 0.67 -8.80
C ASN A 44 -18.75 0.90 -7.50
N TYR A 45 -18.08 0.78 -6.35
CA TYR A 45 -18.67 0.92 -5.04
C TYR A 45 -18.96 2.37 -4.65
N ALA A 46 -17.95 3.24 -4.73
CA ALA A 46 -18.00 4.61 -4.21
C ALA A 46 -18.35 5.67 -5.24
N LYS A 47 -18.35 5.35 -6.54
CA LYS A 47 -18.56 6.28 -7.66
C LYS A 47 -17.60 7.49 -7.58
N ALA A 48 -16.33 7.21 -7.33
CA ALA A 48 -15.30 8.23 -7.14
C ALA A 48 -14.91 8.96 -8.45
N GLY A 49 -15.20 8.36 -9.60
CA GLY A 49 -14.86 8.87 -10.92
C GLY A 49 -13.37 8.67 -11.24
N TYR A 50 -12.84 7.51 -10.85
CA TYR A 50 -11.46 7.13 -11.13
C TYR A 50 -11.27 6.71 -12.59
N PRO A 51 -10.07 6.94 -13.18
CA PRO A 51 -9.75 6.43 -14.50
C PRO A 51 -9.67 4.89 -14.44
N ARG A 52 -10.32 4.20 -15.39
CA ARG A 52 -10.39 2.73 -15.43
C ARG A 52 -9.37 2.10 -16.37
N ASP A 53 -8.79 2.92 -17.25
CA ASP A 53 -7.89 2.47 -18.31
C ASP A 53 -6.41 2.47 -17.87
N VAL A 54 -6.15 2.70 -16.57
CA VAL A 54 -4.80 2.72 -15.99
C VAL A 54 -4.54 1.45 -15.18
N GLU A 55 -3.27 1.06 -15.07
CA GLU A 55 -2.86 -0.09 -14.24
C GLU A 55 -2.60 0.31 -12.78
N ALA A 56 -2.26 1.58 -12.53
CA ALA A 56 -2.12 2.13 -11.18
C ALA A 56 -2.65 3.56 -11.08
N LEU A 57 -3.22 3.90 -9.94
CA LEU A 57 -3.69 5.23 -9.58
C LEU A 57 -2.96 5.72 -8.34
N LEU A 58 -2.30 6.86 -8.46
CA LEU A 58 -1.70 7.60 -7.36
C LEU A 58 -2.61 8.78 -7.01
N ILE A 59 -2.95 8.93 -5.73
CA ILE A 59 -3.65 10.08 -5.18
C ILE A 59 -2.64 10.88 -4.37
N VAL A 60 -2.44 12.15 -4.69
CA VAL A 60 -1.53 13.06 -3.97
C VAL A 60 -2.35 14.21 -3.42
N GLU A 61 -2.35 14.39 -2.10
CA GLU A 61 -2.98 15.53 -1.44
C GLU A 61 -1.92 16.53 -1.00
N LEU A 62 -2.12 17.80 -1.36
CA LEU A 62 -1.21 18.90 -1.10
C LEU A 62 -1.92 19.98 -0.30
N ASP A 63 -1.30 20.46 0.76
CA ASP A 63 -1.79 21.49 1.65
C ASP A 63 -0.86 22.71 1.70
N GLY A 64 -1.38 23.84 2.16
CA GLY A 64 -0.69 25.11 2.22
C GLY A 64 -1.59 26.27 1.79
N THR A 65 -0.99 27.43 1.52
CA THR A 65 -1.68 28.55 0.89
C THR A 65 -2.04 28.23 -0.56
N THR A 66 -3.00 28.91 -1.15
CA THR A 66 -3.44 28.65 -2.54
C THR A 66 -2.27 28.69 -3.52
N SER A 67 -1.40 29.68 -3.41
CA SER A 67 -0.25 29.85 -4.31
C SER A 67 0.80 28.73 -4.13
N GLU A 68 1.03 28.29 -2.88
CA GLU A 68 1.93 27.16 -2.61
C GLU A 68 1.38 25.86 -3.19
N VAL A 69 0.09 25.58 -2.96
CA VAL A 69 -0.56 24.37 -3.45
C VAL A 69 -0.55 24.33 -4.99
N ASP A 70 -0.84 25.45 -5.67
CA ASP A 70 -0.80 25.52 -7.13
C ASP A 70 0.62 25.23 -7.65
N THR A 71 1.64 25.83 -7.03
CA THR A 71 3.05 25.58 -7.37
C THR A 71 3.45 24.11 -7.13
N LEU A 72 2.99 23.51 -6.05
CA LEU A 72 3.26 22.10 -5.73
C LEU A 72 2.55 21.16 -6.71
N ILE A 73 1.31 21.47 -7.12
CA ILE A 73 0.60 20.70 -8.14
C ILE A 73 1.39 20.67 -9.44
N ASP A 74 1.87 21.82 -9.93
CA ASP A 74 2.65 21.90 -11.16
C ASP A 74 3.91 21.03 -11.07
N LYS A 75 4.65 21.12 -9.96
CA LYS A 75 5.84 20.29 -9.73
C LYS A 75 5.52 18.79 -9.70
N VAL A 76 4.44 18.39 -9.02
CA VAL A 76 4.01 16.98 -8.96
C VAL A 76 3.61 16.48 -10.35
N LEU A 77 2.91 17.29 -11.14
CA LEU A 77 2.53 16.93 -12.52
C LEU A 77 3.74 16.80 -13.44
N ASP A 78 4.74 17.66 -13.30
CA ASP A 78 6.01 17.54 -14.06
C ASP A 78 6.73 16.23 -13.71
N ILE A 79 6.82 15.89 -12.42
CA ILE A 79 7.41 14.62 -11.96
C ILE A 79 6.61 13.44 -12.50
N ALA A 80 5.28 13.50 -12.44
CA ALA A 80 4.40 12.46 -12.96
C ALA A 80 4.62 12.23 -14.46
N LYS A 81 4.75 13.31 -15.23
CA LYS A 81 5.07 13.22 -16.66
C LYS A 81 6.43 12.58 -16.93
N MET A 82 7.44 12.90 -16.14
CA MET A 82 8.78 12.26 -16.24
C MET A 82 8.69 10.75 -15.96
N ASN A 83 7.77 10.33 -15.10
CA ASN A 83 7.47 8.93 -14.78
C ASN A 83 6.36 8.33 -15.65
N LYS A 84 6.12 8.89 -16.85
CA LYS A 84 5.20 8.36 -17.88
C LYS A 84 3.73 8.26 -17.43
N ALA A 85 3.26 9.18 -16.58
CA ALA A 85 1.84 9.25 -16.24
C ALA A 85 1.00 9.43 -17.52
N SER A 86 0.00 8.57 -17.69
CA SER A 86 -0.94 8.59 -18.84
C SER A 86 -2.22 9.37 -18.53
N TYR A 87 -2.49 9.65 -17.24
CA TYR A 87 -3.67 10.38 -16.79
C TYR A 87 -3.31 11.31 -15.64
N ASN A 88 -3.93 12.50 -15.59
CA ASN A 88 -3.90 13.36 -14.43
C ASN A 88 -5.18 14.19 -14.30
N ARG A 89 -5.56 14.50 -13.05
CA ARG A 89 -6.72 15.34 -12.73
C ARG A 89 -6.55 15.96 -11.36
N ALA A 90 -6.35 17.27 -11.29
CA ALA A 90 -6.37 18.01 -10.04
C ALA A 90 -7.82 18.35 -9.64
N SER A 91 -8.13 18.23 -8.34
CA SER A 91 -9.45 18.60 -7.82
C SER A 91 -9.71 20.11 -8.00
N LYS A 92 -10.92 20.46 -8.44
CA LYS A 92 -11.36 21.85 -8.66
C LYS A 92 -12.16 22.41 -7.47
N SER A 93 -12.60 21.54 -6.57
CA SER A 93 -13.36 21.90 -5.37
C SER A 93 -13.06 20.91 -4.24
N ASP A 94 -13.46 21.28 -3.00
CA ASP A 94 -13.39 20.38 -1.85
C ASP A 94 -14.29 19.15 -2.02
N GLU A 95 -15.46 19.31 -2.65
CA GLU A 95 -16.35 18.18 -2.95
C GLU A 95 -15.67 17.15 -3.85
N GLU A 96 -14.96 17.62 -4.88
CA GLU A 96 -14.23 16.74 -5.78
C GLU A 96 -13.06 16.06 -5.07
N ARG A 97 -12.32 16.80 -4.26
CA ARG A 97 -11.25 16.27 -3.41
C ARG A 97 -11.78 15.16 -2.47
N LEU A 98 -12.85 15.45 -1.75
CA LEU A 98 -13.49 14.48 -0.85
C LEU A 98 -14.01 13.24 -1.60
N ARG A 99 -14.48 13.40 -2.83
CA ARG A 99 -14.92 12.28 -3.67
C ARG A 99 -13.74 11.36 -4.04
N PHE A 100 -12.55 11.91 -4.35
CA PHE A 100 -11.34 11.11 -4.56
C PHE A 100 -11.01 10.28 -3.32
N TRP A 101 -11.00 10.92 -2.15
CA TRP A 101 -10.73 10.23 -0.89
C TRP A 101 -11.83 9.22 -0.50
N LYS A 102 -13.09 9.49 -0.84
CA LYS A 102 -14.17 8.54 -0.60
C LYS A 102 -13.92 7.20 -1.27
N GLY A 103 -13.43 7.21 -2.52
CA GLY A 103 -13.03 5.99 -3.20
C GLY A 103 -11.92 5.26 -2.44
N ARG A 104 -10.80 5.95 -2.13
CA ARG A 104 -9.67 5.35 -1.40
C ARG A 104 -10.08 4.74 -0.05
N LYS A 105 -10.91 5.46 0.71
CA LYS A 105 -11.43 4.97 2.01
C LYS A 105 -12.32 3.74 1.88
N ALA A 106 -12.96 3.55 0.74
CA ALA A 106 -13.80 2.39 0.47
C ALA A 106 -13.02 1.15 -0.02
N ALA A 107 -11.71 1.23 -0.21
CA ALA A 107 -10.90 0.21 -0.84
C ALA A 107 -11.04 -1.18 -0.21
N PHE A 108 -10.90 -1.28 1.11
CA PHE A 108 -11.04 -2.55 1.83
C PHE A 108 -12.45 -3.14 1.70
N THR A 109 -13.48 -2.31 1.84
CA THR A 109 -14.87 -2.75 1.67
C THR A 109 -15.14 -3.18 0.22
N ALA A 110 -14.63 -2.44 -0.75
CA ALA A 110 -14.79 -2.75 -2.16
C ALA A 110 -14.04 -4.02 -2.59
N CYS A 111 -12.94 -4.36 -1.91
CA CYS A 111 -12.19 -5.59 -2.17
C CYS A 111 -13.06 -6.86 -1.95
N GLY A 112 -14.03 -6.82 -1.05
CA GLY A 112 -14.94 -7.93 -0.77
C GLY A 112 -15.82 -8.37 -1.95
N VAL A 113 -15.84 -7.64 -3.08
CA VAL A 113 -16.51 -8.10 -4.32
C VAL A 113 -15.56 -8.87 -5.25
N LEU A 114 -14.25 -8.88 -4.97
CA LEU A 114 -13.23 -9.52 -5.80
C LEU A 114 -13.02 -10.99 -5.43
N ALA A 115 -13.14 -11.32 -4.14
CA ALA A 115 -13.00 -12.67 -3.63
C ALA A 115 -13.83 -12.86 -2.34
N PRO A 116 -14.13 -14.10 -1.93
CA PRO A 116 -14.83 -14.38 -0.66
C PRO A 116 -14.07 -13.82 0.55
N ASP A 117 -12.76 -13.98 0.57
CA ASP A 117 -11.89 -13.56 1.66
C ASP A 117 -10.60 -12.89 1.12
N TYR A 118 -9.95 -12.13 1.98
CA TYR A 118 -8.60 -11.62 1.73
C TYR A 118 -7.81 -11.50 3.03
N ILE A 119 -6.50 -11.62 2.94
CA ILE A 119 -5.57 -11.31 4.01
C ILE A 119 -4.75 -10.06 3.63
N CYS A 120 -4.64 -9.12 4.56
CA CYS A 120 -3.90 -7.88 4.36
C CYS A 120 -2.53 -7.97 5.04
N MET A 121 -1.46 -7.89 4.26
CA MET A 121 -0.10 -7.83 4.78
C MET A 121 0.33 -6.38 4.94
N ASP A 122 0.82 -6.05 6.14
CA ASP A 122 1.17 -4.71 6.58
C ASP A 122 2.68 -4.60 6.81
N GLY A 123 3.47 -4.71 5.75
CA GLY A 123 4.90 -4.43 5.81
C GLY A 123 5.21 -2.97 5.49
N SER A 124 6.31 -2.43 6.03
CA SER A 124 6.81 -1.13 5.60
C SER A 124 8.17 -1.26 4.95
N ILE A 125 8.44 -0.37 3.97
CA ILE A 125 9.66 -0.38 3.18
C ILE A 125 10.20 1.05 2.97
N PRO A 126 11.49 1.22 2.67
CA PRO A 126 11.99 2.48 2.16
C PRO A 126 11.25 2.86 0.87
N ARG A 127 10.77 4.10 0.77
CA ARG A 127 9.93 4.59 -0.36
C ARG A 127 10.57 4.40 -1.74
N ASN A 128 11.90 4.48 -1.83
CA ASN A 128 12.65 4.22 -3.06
C ASN A 128 12.69 2.74 -3.47
N LYS A 129 12.13 1.84 -2.66
CA LYS A 129 11.98 0.41 -2.95
C LYS A 129 10.57 0.02 -3.40
N LEU A 130 9.66 0.98 -3.47
CA LEU A 130 8.26 0.71 -3.75
C LEU A 130 8.05 0.01 -5.10
N ALA A 131 8.68 0.48 -6.17
CA ALA A 131 8.60 -0.15 -7.49
C ALA A 131 9.14 -1.59 -7.49
N ASP A 132 10.29 -1.83 -6.84
CA ASP A 132 10.89 -3.16 -6.72
C ASP A 132 9.96 -4.14 -6.01
N VAL A 133 9.36 -3.70 -4.89
CA VAL A 133 8.46 -4.53 -4.07
C VAL A 133 7.14 -4.81 -4.78
N LEU A 134 6.57 -3.83 -5.46
CA LEU A 134 5.36 -4.02 -6.29
C LEU A 134 5.60 -5.06 -7.39
N GLY A 135 6.72 -4.96 -8.10
CA GLY A 135 7.11 -5.96 -9.09
C GLY A 135 7.33 -7.35 -8.47
N TYR A 136 7.83 -7.43 -7.23
CA TYR A 136 8.00 -8.70 -6.51
C TYR A 136 6.67 -9.31 -6.09
N ILE A 137 5.72 -8.52 -5.58
CA ILE A 137 4.34 -8.96 -5.25
C ILE A 137 3.67 -9.58 -6.48
N ASN A 138 3.78 -8.94 -7.66
CA ASN A 138 3.25 -9.48 -8.91
C ASN A 138 3.88 -10.83 -9.30
N LYS A 139 5.16 -11.04 -9.03
CA LYS A 139 5.83 -12.35 -9.25
C LYS A 139 5.31 -13.40 -8.28
N LEU A 140 5.08 -13.03 -7.03
CA LEU A 140 4.54 -13.95 -6.02
C LEU A 140 3.10 -14.34 -6.33
N SER A 141 2.24 -13.41 -6.79
CA SER A 141 0.88 -13.72 -7.25
C SER A 141 0.88 -14.83 -8.30
N LYS A 142 1.77 -14.73 -9.29
CA LYS A 142 1.95 -15.77 -10.32
C LYS A 142 2.47 -17.10 -9.74
N LYS A 143 3.42 -17.05 -8.79
CA LYS A 143 4.00 -18.21 -8.11
C LYS A 143 2.94 -18.98 -7.33
N TYR A 144 2.16 -18.29 -6.53
CA TYR A 144 1.14 -18.87 -5.65
C TYR A 144 -0.19 -19.13 -6.38
N LYS A 145 -0.40 -18.51 -7.55
CA LYS A 145 -1.64 -18.54 -8.32
C LYS A 145 -2.82 -18.03 -7.50
N LEU A 146 -2.59 -16.95 -6.78
CA LEU A 146 -3.59 -16.20 -6.04
C LEU A 146 -3.55 -14.75 -6.53
N ASP A 147 -4.73 -14.17 -6.70
CA ASP A 147 -4.85 -12.76 -7.05
C ASP A 147 -4.49 -11.88 -5.85
N VAL A 148 -3.99 -10.69 -6.13
CA VAL A 148 -3.67 -9.67 -5.15
C VAL A 148 -4.14 -8.32 -5.65
N ALA A 149 -4.72 -7.53 -4.75
CA ALA A 149 -5.04 -6.13 -5.00
C ALA A 149 -4.22 -5.25 -4.05
N ASN A 150 -3.71 -4.14 -4.55
CA ASN A 150 -2.76 -3.32 -3.81
C ASN A 150 -3.36 -1.95 -3.47
N CYS A 151 -3.26 -1.58 -2.19
CA CYS A 151 -3.74 -0.32 -1.65
C CYS A 151 -2.74 0.17 -0.59
N PHE A 152 -1.89 1.13 -0.93
CA PHE A 152 -0.72 1.49 -0.13
C PHE A 152 -0.76 2.92 0.38
N HIS A 153 -0.28 3.15 1.60
CA HIS A 153 0.16 4.47 2.08
C HIS A 153 1.54 4.78 1.47
N ALA A 154 1.53 5.17 0.20
CA ALA A 154 2.76 5.31 -0.58
C ALA A 154 3.70 6.39 -0.01
N GLY A 155 3.14 7.44 0.60
CA GLY A 155 3.90 8.50 1.26
C GLY A 155 4.73 8.01 2.44
N ASP A 156 4.28 6.96 3.13
CA ASP A 156 4.93 6.39 4.32
C ASP A 156 5.74 5.13 4.01
N GLY A 157 5.53 4.53 2.82
CA GLY A 157 6.11 3.25 2.46
C GLY A 157 5.42 2.07 3.13
N ASN A 158 4.22 2.27 3.68
CA ASN A 158 3.43 1.22 4.30
C ASN A 158 2.56 0.51 3.25
N LEU A 159 2.69 -0.81 3.17
CA LEU A 159 2.10 -1.65 2.16
C LEU A 159 0.84 -2.35 2.69
N HIS A 160 -0.22 -2.37 1.89
CA HIS A 160 -1.41 -3.17 2.16
C HIS A 160 -1.76 -4.03 0.93
N PRO A 161 -0.96 -5.04 0.56
CA PRO A 161 -1.37 -6.02 -0.43
C PRO A 161 -2.49 -6.87 0.16
N LEU A 162 -3.61 -6.93 -0.54
CA LEU A 162 -4.79 -7.72 -0.21
C LEU A 162 -4.73 -9.01 -1.02
N ILE A 163 -4.26 -10.09 -0.40
CA ILE A 163 -4.14 -11.40 -1.05
C ILE A 163 -5.49 -12.08 -1.00
N MET A 164 -6.07 -12.38 -2.14
CA MET A 164 -7.42 -12.93 -2.31
C MET A 164 -7.42 -14.45 -2.28
N PHE A 165 -8.35 -15.06 -1.55
CA PHE A 165 -8.49 -16.51 -1.42
C PHE A 165 -9.90 -16.90 -0.95
N ASP A 166 -10.20 -18.19 -0.90
CA ASP A 166 -11.38 -18.76 -0.25
C ASP A 166 -10.95 -19.45 1.04
N SER A 167 -11.38 -18.93 2.20
CA SER A 167 -11.06 -19.51 3.52
C SER A 167 -11.66 -20.90 3.74
N ASN A 168 -12.68 -21.30 2.96
CA ASN A 168 -13.21 -22.65 2.97
C ASN A 168 -12.29 -23.66 2.25
N ASN A 169 -11.26 -23.17 1.52
CA ASN A 169 -10.25 -23.99 0.86
C ASN A 169 -8.93 -23.96 1.66
N PRO A 170 -8.61 -24.99 2.47
CA PRO A 170 -7.40 -25.00 3.31
C PRO A 170 -6.09 -24.87 2.49
N VAL A 171 -6.12 -25.31 1.23
CA VAL A 171 -4.95 -25.19 0.35
C VAL A 171 -4.73 -23.75 -0.08
N GLU A 172 -5.78 -23.01 -0.39
CA GLU A 172 -5.68 -21.58 -0.72
C GLU A 172 -5.29 -20.75 0.51
N MET A 173 -5.92 -21.04 1.66
CA MET A 173 -5.58 -20.39 2.92
C MET A 173 -4.07 -20.52 3.22
N LYS A 174 -3.52 -21.74 3.14
CA LYS A 174 -2.08 -21.96 3.36
C LYS A 174 -1.21 -21.21 2.34
N LYS A 175 -1.62 -21.21 1.07
CA LYS A 175 -0.91 -20.43 0.04
C LYS A 175 -0.95 -18.93 0.30
N ALA A 176 -2.08 -18.39 0.77
CA ALA A 176 -2.21 -16.97 1.09
C ALA A 176 -1.30 -16.58 2.26
N GLU A 177 -1.22 -17.41 3.32
CA GLU A 177 -0.29 -17.23 4.43
C GLU A 177 1.18 -17.24 3.95
N ASP A 178 1.56 -18.24 3.15
CA ASP A 178 2.93 -18.36 2.62
C ASP A 178 3.29 -17.21 1.68
N PHE A 179 2.33 -16.78 0.86
CA PHE A 179 2.49 -15.60 0.00
C PHE A 179 2.72 -14.34 0.85
N GLY A 180 1.90 -14.13 1.87
CA GLY A 180 2.05 -13.01 2.81
C GLY A 180 3.40 -13.03 3.52
N ALA A 181 3.83 -14.19 4.01
CA ALA A 181 5.13 -14.36 4.64
C ALA A 181 6.28 -14.01 3.67
N ASP A 182 6.22 -14.45 2.41
CA ASP A 182 7.24 -14.12 1.39
C ASP A 182 7.30 -12.61 1.10
N ILE A 183 6.14 -11.91 1.09
CA ILE A 183 6.11 -10.44 0.96
C ILE A 183 6.84 -9.79 2.14
N LEU A 184 6.50 -10.16 3.37
CA LEU A 184 7.07 -9.57 4.58
C LEU A 184 8.57 -9.83 4.71
N LYS A 185 9.03 -11.04 4.38
CA LYS A 185 10.47 -11.36 4.29
C LYS A 185 11.19 -10.47 3.28
N TYR A 186 10.56 -10.21 2.14
CA TYR A 186 11.13 -9.32 1.15
C TYR A 186 11.17 -7.86 1.62
N CYS A 187 10.14 -7.41 2.35
CA CYS A 187 10.16 -6.09 3.00
C CYS A 187 11.39 -5.92 3.90
N VAL A 188 11.65 -6.89 4.77
CA VAL A 188 12.84 -6.89 5.64
C VAL A 188 14.12 -6.90 4.81
N LYS A 189 14.20 -7.75 3.79
CA LYS A 189 15.38 -7.86 2.91
C LYS A 189 15.76 -6.55 2.21
N VAL A 190 14.78 -5.70 1.87
CA VAL A 190 15.04 -4.40 1.23
C VAL A 190 15.27 -3.26 2.23
N GLY A 191 15.38 -3.57 3.52
CA GLY A 191 15.64 -2.61 4.59
C GLY A 191 14.38 -2.05 5.25
N GLY A 192 13.27 -2.74 5.10
CA GLY A 192 11.99 -2.44 5.74
C GLY A 192 11.73 -3.24 7.01
N VAL A 193 10.46 -3.33 7.40
CA VAL A 193 10.01 -3.98 8.63
C VAL A 193 8.77 -4.85 8.39
N LEU A 194 8.52 -5.81 9.31
CA LEU A 194 7.39 -6.77 9.22
C LEU A 194 6.02 -6.12 9.41
N SER A 195 5.94 -4.98 10.09
CA SER A 195 4.67 -4.31 10.34
C SER A 195 4.85 -2.80 10.32
N GLY A 196 3.98 -2.11 9.58
CA GLY A 196 3.90 -0.66 9.56
C GLY A 196 3.01 -0.14 10.70
N GLU A 197 1.76 -0.62 10.77
CA GLU A 197 0.75 -0.08 11.69
C GLU A 197 -0.11 -1.15 12.39
N HIS A 198 -0.28 -2.37 11.82
CA HIS A 198 -1.16 -3.40 12.39
C HIS A 198 -0.56 -4.14 13.59
N GLY A 199 0.76 -4.14 13.73
CA GLY A 199 1.48 -4.93 14.73
C GLY A 199 1.77 -6.36 14.27
N ILE A 200 2.45 -7.12 15.14
CA ILE A 200 2.91 -8.48 14.83
C ILE A 200 1.76 -9.49 15.00
N GLY A 201 1.04 -9.44 16.11
CA GLY A 201 -0.03 -10.38 16.41
C GLY A 201 0.41 -11.84 16.33
N VAL A 202 -0.54 -12.72 16.01
CA VAL A 202 -0.25 -14.14 15.74
C VAL A 202 0.21 -14.40 14.30
N GLU A 203 -0.22 -13.58 13.35
CA GLU A 203 0.06 -13.77 11.93
C GLU A 203 1.53 -13.63 11.57
N LYS A 204 2.24 -12.70 12.21
CA LYS A 204 3.64 -12.36 11.90
C LYS A 204 4.62 -12.87 12.94
N ARG A 205 4.15 -13.52 14.01
CA ARG A 205 4.98 -13.95 15.15
C ARG A 205 6.16 -14.82 14.71
N GLU A 206 5.91 -15.79 13.85
CA GLU A 206 6.93 -16.71 13.36
C GLU A 206 7.96 -16.04 12.41
N LEU A 207 7.67 -14.81 11.97
CA LEU A 207 8.57 -14.00 11.13
C LEU A 207 9.49 -13.07 11.95
N MET A 208 9.32 -13.00 13.27
CA MET A 208 10.12 -12.12 14.12
C MET A 208 11.63 -12.41 13.99
N CYS A 209 12.01 -13.67 13.79
CA CYS A 209 13.40 -14.08 13.58
C CYS A 209 14.03 -13.55 12.27
N GLU A 210 13.24 -13.06 11.32
CA GLU A 210 13.75 -12.41 10.11
C GLU A 210 14.29 -10.99 10.40
N MET A 211 13.83 -10.35 11.48
CA MET A 211 14.27 -9.00 11.89
C MET A 211 15.15 -8.99 13.12
N PHE A 212 14.89 -9.90 14.07
CA PHE A 212 15.49 -9.89 15.41
C PHE A 212 16.18 -11.21 15.69
N ASN A 213 17.33 -11.14 16.34
CA ASN A 213 18.02 -12.32 16.84
C ASN A 213 17.47 -12.80 18.19
N ASP A 214 17.88 -13.96 18.68
CA ASP A 214 17.40 -14.53 19.93
C ASP A 214 17.68 -13.64 21.15
N ASN A 215 18.80 -12.89 21.14
CA ASN A 215 19.12 -11.98 22.24
C ASN A 215 18.16 -10.79 22.34
N ASP A 216 17.51 -10.43 21.23
CA ASP A 216 16.48 -9.39 21.19
C ASP A 216 15.11 -9.95 21.57
N ILE A 217 14.78 -11.18 21.07
CA ILE A 217 13.46 -11.79 21.25
C ILE A 217 13.25 -12.32 22.68
N GLN A 218 14.26 -12.98 23.28
CA GLN A 218 14.11 -13.59 24.59
C GLN A 218 13.78 -12.62 25.72
N PRO A 219 14.42 -11.45 25.87
CA PRO A 219 14.07 -10.49 26.90
C PRO A 219 12.63 -9.98 26.78
N VAL A 220 12.16 -9.72 25.55
CA VAL A 220 10.78 -9.27 25.31
C VAL A 220 9.78 -10.36 25.67
N SER A 221 10.04 -11.61 25.25
CA SER A 221 9.22 -12.77 25.59
C SER A 221 9.14 -12.97 27.12
N TYR A 222 10.27 -12.89 27.82
CA TYR A 222 10.32 -13.01 29.28
C TYR A 222 9.51 -11.90 29.96
N THR A 223 9.70 -10.64 29.60
CA THR A 223 9.06 -9.50 30.25
C THR A 223 7.57 -9.37 29.97
N HIS A 224 7.14 -9.70 28.76
CA HIS A 224 5.76 -9.47 28.32
C HIS A 224 4.87 -10.73 28.31
N LEU A 225 5.45 -11.92 28.23
CA LEU A 225 4.68 -13.16 28.16
C LEU A 225 4.74 -14.02 29.43
N THR A 226 5.82 -13.92 30.25
CA THR A 226 5.99 -14.77 31.42
C THR A 226 5.81 -14.02 32.74
N LEU A 227 6.30 -12.79 32.89
CA LEU A 227 6.20 -12.04 34.14
C LEU A 227 4.77 -11.82 34.67
N PRO A 228 3.77 -11.46 33.82
CA PRO A 228 2.40 -11.27 34.30
C PRO A 228 1.78 -12.49 34.96
N THR A 229 2.25 -13.68 34.66
CA THR A 229 1.76 -14.93 35.25
C THR A 229 2.44 -15.27 36.57
N MET A 230 3.55 -14.62 36.90
CA MET A 230 4.31 -14.82 38.15
C MET A 230 3.87 -13.88 39.27
N ILE A 231 3.04 -12.88 39.00
CA ILE A 231 2.54 -11.88 39.97
C ILE A 231 1.09 -12.26 40.39
N ARG A 232 0.85 -13.50 40.76
CA ARG A 232 -0.37 -13.93 41.42
C ARG A 232 -0.07 -14.48 42.80
#